data_b990804b44e971c3fa8b1df9b8d4815a
#
_entry.id   b990804b44e971c3fa8b1df9b8d4815a
#
_cell.length_a   1.000
_cell.length_b   1.000
_cell.length_c   1.000
_cell.angle_alpha   90.00
_cell.angle_beta   90.00
_cell.angle_gamma   90.00
#
_symmetry.space_group_name_H-M   'P 1'
#
loop_
_entity.id
_entity.type
_entity.pdbx_description
1 polymer ?
#
loop_
_entity_poly.entity_id
_entity_poly.type
_entity_poly.pdbx_seq_one_letter_code
_entity_poly.pdbx_strand_id
1 'polypeptide(L)'
;HTNVIHTGHARDIISTLPEKSIAACITDPPYNYEFIGHKWDADEIRRRLNNVNSTKSSTLVKNIPYGSHLAGGVRNARWYERVRENILDYEEWCYEWALEAYRVCKPGAPVAVFNSTRTFAHVQVALERAGFYARDCLVYRRHSGIPKGLNLSAKLEQKGDPDAESWAGWHSSFRNEWEAIALLQKPLENNYTNTVKNYGVGVFHTQDPSGRFASNIIENIPSDARDNGNDYPTAKPYALMARIVNFLVPPSNNNVILDPFCGSGTTLLAA
;
A
#
# COMPACT_ATOMS: atom_id res chain seq x y z
N HIS A 1 -23.79 -9.73 9.86
CA HIS A 1 -22.54 -9.31 10.50
C HIS A 1 -22.33 -7.84 10.21
N THR A 2 -22.22 -7.03 11.24
CA THR A 2 -21.84 -5.62 11.11
C THR A 2 -20.32 -5.51 10.98
N ASN A 3 -19.84 -4.62 10.11
CA ASN A 3 -18.42 -4.30 10.03
C ASN A 3 -17.91 -3.83 11.40
N VAL A 4 -16.78 -4.38 11.85
CA VAL A 4 -16.20 -4.10 13.17
C VAL A 4 -14.86 -3.45 13.00
N ILE A 5 -14.64 -2.33 13.69
CA ILE A 5 -13.35 -1.65 13.76
C ILE A 5 -12.74 -1.94 15.14
N HIS A 6 -11.53 -2.48 15.13
CA HIS A 6 -10.72 -2.66 16.33
C HIS A 6 -9.62 -1.60 16.38
N THR A 7 -9.44 -0.98 17.55
CA THR A 7 -8.37 0.00 17.77
C THR A 7 -7.25 -0.62 18.58
N GLY A 8 -6.04 -0.64 18.02
CA GLY A 8 -4.86 -1.17 18.68
C GLY A 8 -3.76 -1.52 17.69
N HIS A 9 -2.74 -2.23 18.15
CA HIS A 9 -1.65 -2.70 17.29
C HIS A 9 -2.17 -3.85 16.42
N ALA A 10 -1.99 -3.75 15.10
CA ALA A 10 -2.59 -4.68 14.13
C ALA A 10 -2.26 -6.16 14.43
N ARG A 11 -0.98 -6.49 14.66
CA ARG A 11 -0.52 -7.83 15.01
C ARG A 11 -1.24 -8.38 16.25
N ASP A 12 -1.34 -7.57 17.31
CA ASP A 12 -1.94 -8.02 18.58
C ASP A 12 -3.45 -8.29 18.42
N ILE A 13 -4.13 -7.46 17.62
CA ILE A 13 -5.56 -7.68 17.33
C ILE A 13 -5.75 -8.91 16.45
N ILE A 14 -4.97 -9.07 15.38
CA ILE A 14 -5.10 -10.24 14.50
C ILE A 14 -4.83 -11.53 15.29
N SER A 15 -3.92 -11.53 16.27
CA SER A 15 -3.61 -12.70 17.08
C SER A 15 -4.81 -13.22 17.89
N THR A 16 -5.81 -12.35 18.16
CA THR A 16 -7.04 -12.73 18.87
C THR A 16 -8.12 -13.34 17.96
N LEU A 17 -7.96 -13.21 16.64
CA LEU A 17 -8.94 -13.75 15.69
C LEU A 17 -8.79 -15.26 15.53
N PRO A 18 -9.90 -15.98 15.30
CA PRO A 18 -9.87 -17.43 15.07
C PRO A 18 -9.05 -17.80 13.83
N GLU A 19 -8.38 -18.93 13.86
CA GLU A 19 -7.72 -19.51 12.69
C GLU A 19 -8.73 -19.80 11.57
N LYS A 20 -8.27 -19.65 10.32
CA LYS A 20 -9.05 -19.96 9.11
C LYS A 20 -10.44 -19.28 9.09
N SER A 21 -10.55 -18.07 9.67
CA SER A 21 -11.80 -17.31 9.73
C SER A 21 -11.92 -16.26 8.62
N ILE A 22 -10.79 -15.82 8.05
CA ILE A 22 -10.70 -14.71 7.09
C ILE A 22 -10.74 -15.24 5.66
N ALA A 23 -11.66 -14.71 4.86
CA ALA A 23 -11.86 -15.08 3.47
C ALA A 23 -10.91 -14.33 2.51
N ALA A 24 -10.51 -13.11 2.85
CA ALA A 24 -9.50 -12.33 2.12
C ALA A 24 -8.85 -11.30 3.05
N CYS A 25 -7.59 -10.97 2.80
CA CYS A 25 -6.93 -9.82 3.40
C CYS A 25 -6.69 -8.78 2.32
N ILE A 26 -7.25 -7.57 2.48
CA ILE A 26 -7.10 -6.48 1.50
C ILE A 26 -6.69 -5.25 2.30
N THR A 27 -5.48 -4.72 2.05
CA THR A 27 -4.92 -3.71 2.94
C THR A 27 -3.92 -2.79 2.27
N ASP A 28 -3.81 -1.58 2.83
CA ASP A 28 -2.92 -0.50 2.40
C ASP A 28 -1.98 -0.10 3.56
N PRO A 29 -0.93 -0.90 3.83
CA PRO A 29 0.00 -0.61 4.92
C PRO A 29 0.84 0.64 4.61
N PRO A 30 1.49 1.24 5.63
CA PRO A 30 2.47 2.31 5.39
C PRO A 30 3.58 1.87 4.42
N TYR A 31 3.98 2.75 3.48
CA TYR A 31 4.93 2.44 2.39
C TYR A 31 6.40 2.69 2.74
N ASN A 32 6.77 2.68 3.99
CA ASN A 32 8.15 2.92 4.43
C ASN A 32 8.81 4.18 3.84
N TYR A 33 8.10 5.28 3.78
CA TYR A 33 8.70 6.58 3.50
C TYR A 33 9.34 7.15 4.78
N GLU A 34 10.46 6.55 5.24
CA GLU A 34 11.24 6.96 6.43
C GLU A 34 10.51 6.83 7.79
N PHE A 35 9.52 5.94 7.88
CA PHE A 35 8.74 5.76 9.11
C PHE A 35 9.29 4.67 10.05
N ILE A 36 10.24 3.88 9.58
CA ILE A 36 10.86 2.83 10.41
C ILE A 36 12.09 3.45 11.08
N GLY A 37 12.05 3.54 12.37
CA GLY A 37 13.04 4.21 13.22
C GLY A 37 12.47 5.32 14.08
N HIS A 38 11.24 5.74 13.82
CA HIS A 38 10.47 6.56 14.75
C HIS A 38 9.29 5.76 15.24
N LYS A 39 9.15 5.67 16.57
CA LYS A 39 7.96 5.11 17.20
C LYS A 39 6.73 5.69 16.50
N TRP A 40 5.90 4.84 15.92
CA TRP A 40 4.58 5.21 15.45
C TRP A 40 3.76 5.66 16.65
N ASP A 41 3.86 6.93 16.97
CA ASP A 41 3.04 7.56 17.95
C ASP A 41 1.98 8.36 17.17
N ALA A 42 0.71 8.03 17.36
CA ALA A 42 -0.40 8.77 16.77
C ALA A 42 -0.33 10.26 17.13
N ASP A 43 0.25 10.60 18.27
CA ASP A 43 0.47 11.97 18.73
C ASP A 43 1.59 12.67 17.94
N GLU A 44 2.63 11.96 17.53
CA GLU A 44 3.69 12.50 16.67
C GLU A 44 3.16 12.78 15.26
N ILE A 45 2.32 11.91 14.72
CA ILE A 45 1.65 12.14 13.42
C ILE A 45 0.70 13.33 13.52
N ARG A 46 -0.12 13.41 14.56
CA ARG A 46 -0.99 14.58 14.82
C ARG A 46 -0.19 15.87 14.99
N ARG A 47 0.89 15.84 15.75
CA ARG A 47 1.79 16.98 15.96
C ARG A 47 2.39 17.45 14.63
N ARG A 48 2.81 16.52 13.75
CA ARG A 48 3.36 16.85 12.43
C ARG A 48 2.30 17.40 11.48
N LEU A 49 1.12 16.80 11.44
CA LEU A 49 -0.02 17.31 10.67
C LEU A 49 -0.44 18.72 11.13
N ASN A 50 -0.51 18.96 12.44
CA ASN A 50 -0.83 20.28 13.00
C ASN A 50 0.26 21.30 12.65
N ASN A 51 1.53 20.92 12.69
CA ASN A 51 2.64 21.80 12.27
C ASN A 51 2.60 22.10 10.76
N VAL A 52 2.22 21.14 9.92
CA VAL A 52 2.02 21.36 8.47
C VAL A 52 0.87 22.33 8.21
N ASN A 53 -0.24 22.16 8.91
CA ASN A 53 -1.43 22.99 8.75
C ASN A 53 -1.28 24.40 9.34
N SER A 54 -0.42 24.57 10.36
CA SER A 54 -0.19 25.87 11.02
C SER A 54 0.87 26.74 10.33
N THR A 55 1.69 26.17 9.43
CA THR A 55 2.83 26.89 8.82
C THR A 55 2.51 27.28 7.37
N LYS A 56 2.10 28.51 7.15
CA LYS A 56 1.93 29.13 5.81
C LYS A 56 3.25 29.45 5.09
N SER A 57 4.38 28.89 5.49
CA SER A 57 5.72 29.32 5.07
C SER A 57 6.52 28.19 4.44
N SER A 58 7.23 28.49 3.35
CA SER A 58 8.22 27.66 2.66
C SER A 58 9.36 27.12 3.55
N THR A 59 9.39 27.50 4.82
CA THR A 59 10.36 27.06 5.84
C THR A 59 10.16 25.60 6.24
N LEU A 60 9.02 24.97 5.92
CA LEU A 60 8.74 23.55 6.15
C LEU A 60 9.76 22.62 5.49
N VAL A 61 10.29 23.01 4.33
CA VAL A 61 11.29 22.21 3.60
C VAL A 61 12.62 22.11 4.38
N LYS A 62 12.91 23.03 5.28
CA LYS A 62 14.17 23.05 6.05
C LYS A 62 14.16 22.11 7.26
N ASN A 63 12.98 21.70 7.74
CA ASN A 63 12.82 20.88 8.93
C ASN A 63 12.40 19.44 8.63
N ILE A 64 12.43 19.03 7.37
CA ILE A 64 12.21 17.63 6.99
C ILE A 64 13.41 16.82 7.45
N PRO A 65 13.20 15.69 8.16
CA PRO A 65 14.29 14.86 8.66
C PRO A 65 15.33 14.54 7.58
N TYR A 66 16.59 14.56 7.97
CA TYR A 66 17.72 14.26 7.10
C TYR A 66 17.53 12.88 6.45
N GLY A 67 17.40 12.87 5.13
CA GLY A 67 17.16 11.63 4.37
C GLY A 67 15.79 11.56 3.67
N SER A 68 14.84 12.46 3.97
CA SER A 68 13.58 12.47 3.24
C SER A 68 13.80 12.79 1.76
N HIS A 69 13.12 12.07 0.87
CA HIS A 69 13.19 12.34 -0.58
C HIS A 69 12.73 13.76 -0.96
N LEU A 70 11.99 14.41 -0.06
CA LEU A 70 11.49 15.77 -0.21
C LEU A 70 12.53 16.83 0.19
N ALA A 71 13.52 16.47 1.02
CA ALA A 71 14.46 17.42 1.61
C ALA A 71 15.69 17.74 0.77
N GLY A 72 15.93 17.06 -0.33
CA GLY A 72 17.13 17.28 -1.18
C GLY A 72 18.45 17.06 -0.43
N GLY A 73 18.45 16.22 0.61
CA GLY A 73 19.62 15.94 1.44
C GLY A 73 20.78 15.32 0.66
N VAL A 74 22.01 15.50 1.16
CA VAL A 74 23.22 14.93 0.57
C VAL A 74 23.18 13.40 0.62
N ARG A 75 23.17 12.77 -0.54
CA ARG A 75 23.19 11.32 -0.69
C ARG A 75 24.63 10.82 -0.63
N ASN A 76 25.14 10.60 0.56
CA ASN A 76 26.45 10.00 0.80
C ASN A 76 26.33 8.50 1.13
N ALA A 77 27.47 7.81 1.30
CA ALA A 77 27.50 6.38 1.62
C ALA A 77 26.63 6.02 2.85
N ARG A 78 26.73 6.82 3.91
CA ARG A 78 25.94 6.65 5.15
C ARG A 78 24.43 6.76 4.92
N TRP A 79 24.01 7.60 3.97
CA TRP A 79 22.60 7.71 3.60
C TRP A 79 22.11 6.42 2.92
N TYR A 80 22.90 5.87 1.99
CA TYR A 80 22.55 4.63 1.30
C TYR A 80 22.54 3.40 2.23
N GLU A 81 23.47 3.34 3.19
CA GLU A 81 23.47 2.30 4.23
C GLU A 81 22.18 2.34 5.05
N ARG A 82 21.80 3.51 5.54
CA ARG A 82 20.55 3.69 6.30
C ARG A 82 19.31 3.32 5.48
N VAL A 83 19.28 3.65 4.19
CA VAL A 83 18.14 3.27 3.33
C VAL A 83 18.04 1.75 3.19
N ARG A 84 19.18 1.06 3.07
CA ARG A 84 19.18 -0.42 3.03
C ARG A 84 18.72 -1.03 4.34
N GLU A 85 19.21 -0.57 5.47
CA GLU A 85 18.76 -1.02 6.79
C GLU A 85 17.25 -0.80 6.96
N ASN A 86 16.76 0.38 6.67
CA ASN A 86 15.34 0.70 6.76
C ASN A 86 14.46 -0.19 5.88
N ILE A 87 14.93 -0.60 4.71
CA ILE A 87 14.17 -1.50 3.83
C ILE A 87 14.09 -2.90 4.42
N LEU A 88 15.19 -3.41 5.02
CA LEU A 88 15.20 -4.72 5.67
C LEU A 88 14.34 -4.73 6.93
N ASP A 89 14.40 -3.68 7.74
CA ASP A 89 13.53 -3.50 8.90
C ASP A 89 12.05 -3.45 8.50
N TYR A 90 11.75 -2.80 7.37
CA TYR A 90 10.39 -2.77 6.83
C TYR A 90 9.93 -4.15 6.37
N GLU A 91 10.77 -4.92 5.70
CA GLU A 91 10.48 -6.29 5.30
C GLU A 91 10.18 -7.17 6.52
N GLU A 92 10.99 -7.05 7.58
CA GLU A 92 10.77 -7.80 8.81
C GLU A 92 9.47 -7.39 9.52
N TRP A 93 9.18 -6.10 9.59
CA TRP A 93 7.89 -5.60 10.09
C TRP A 93 6.70 -6.14 9.28
N CYS A 94 6.83 -6.20 7.94
CA CYS A 94 5.81 -6.80 7.09
C CYS A 94 5.63 -8.30 7.39
N TYR A 95 6.72 -9.02 7.59
CA TYR A 95 6.70 -10.44 7.93
C TYR A 95 5.97 -10.72 9.25
N GLU A 96 6.19 -9.90 10.27
CA GLU A 96 5.57 -10.08 11.59
C GLU A 96 4.03 -10.07 11.53
N TRP A 97 3.41 -9.11 10.87
CA TRP A 97 1.96 -9.09 10.75
C TRP A 97 1.44 -10.09 9.72
N ALA A 98 2.24 -10.39 8.70
CA ALA A 98 1.89 -11.38 7.69
C ALA A 98 1.78 -12.81 8.27
N LEU A 99 2.57 -13.18 9.28
CA LEU A 99 2.45 -14.46 9.99
C LEU A 99 1.07 -14.61 10.64
N GLU A 100 0.59 -13.58 11.32
CA GLU A 100 -0.74 -13.62 11.94
C GLU A 100 -1.86 -13.61 10.88
N ALA A 101 -1.69 -12.80 9.82
CA ALA A 101 -2.61 -12.84 8.69
C ALA A 101 -2.67 -14.22 8.03
N TYR A 102 -1.53 -14.89 7.89
CA TYR A 102 -1.47 -16.26 7.36
C TYR A 102 -2.25 -17.24 8.26
N ARG A 103 -2.10 -17.16 9.56
CA ARG A 103 -2.79 -18.03 10.52
C ARG A 103 -4.31 -17.89 10.38
N VAL A 104 -4.83 -16.67 10.36
CA VAL A 104 -6.27 -16.39 10.35
C VAL A 104 -6.93 -16.55 8.99
N CYS A 105 -6.18 -16.43 7.88
CA CYS A 105 -6.68 -16.65 6.54
C CYS A 105 -7.12 -18.12 6.32
N LYS A 106 -8.25 -18.31 5.63
CA LYS A 106 -8.68 -19.63 5.14
C LYS A 106 -7.68 -20.19 4.13
N PRO A 107 -7.52 -21.53 3.97
CA PRO A 107 -6.85 -22.09 2.82
C PRO A 107 -7.42 -21.52 1.52
N GLY A 108 -6.57 -21.11 0.59
CA GLY A 108 -6.97 -20.48 -0.66
C GLY A 108 -7.37 -18.99 -0.54
N ALA A 109 -7.38 -18.40 0.63
CA ALA A 109 -7.71 -16.98 0.80
C ALA A 109 -6.71 -16.08 0.07
N PRO A 110 -7.17 -15.13 -0.77
CA PRO A 110 -6.31 -14.13 -1.39
C PRO A 110 -5.86 -13.07 -0.39
N VAL A 111 -4.68 -12.52 -0.66
CA VAL A 111 -4.12 -11.37 0.06
C VAL A 111 -3.69 -10.32 -0.95
N ALA A 112 -4.28 -9.14 -0.90
CA ALA A 112 -3.97 -7.99 -1.75
C ALA A 112 -3.39 -6.87 -0.90
N VAL A 113 -2.12 -6.52 -1.14
CA VAL A 113 -1.39 -5.52 -0.37
C VAL A 113 -0.92 -4.40 -1.28
N PHE A 114 -1.46 -3.21 -1.06
CA PHE A 114 -0.99 -2.01 -1.76
C PHE A 114 0.42 -1.64 -1.32
N ASN A 115 1.22 -1.18 -2.25
CA ASN A 115 2.54 -0.66 -1.91
C ASN A 115 3.12 0.27 -2.99
N SER A 116 4.16 0.98 -2.59
CA SER A 116 4.99 1.76 -3.49
C SER A 116 5.79 0.85 -4.41
N THR A 117 6.02 1.29 -5.65
CA THR A 117 6.87 0.58 -6.62
C THR A 117 8.30 0.33 -6.15
N ARG A 118 8.77 1.03 -5.11
CA ARG A 118 10.12 0.88 -4.56
C ARG A 118 10.23 -0.18 -3.47
N THR A 119 9.15 -0.40 -2.72
CA THR A 119 9.12 -1.32 -1.58
C THR A 119 8.25 -2.54 -1.82
N PHE A 120 7.55 -2.60 -2.95
CA PHE A 120 6.68 -3.71 -3.35
C PHE A 120 7.36 -5.08 -3.24
N ALA A 121 8.59 -5.23 -3.75
CA ALA A 121 9.31 -6.50 -3.73
C ALA A 121 9.53 -7.00 -2.28
N HIS A 122 9.83 -6.11 -1.35
CA HIS A 122 10.04 -6.47 0.07
C HIS A 122 8.76 -6.89 0.76
N VAL A 123 7.62 -6.27 0.42
CA VAL A 123 6.32 -6.72 0.91
C VAL A 123 5.99 -8.11 0.39
N GLN A 124 6.19 -8.35 -0.91
CA GLN A 124 5.96 -9.66 -1.50
C GLN A 124 6.82 -10.74 -0.83
N VAL A 125 8.13 -10.51 -0.71
CA VAL A 125 9.06 -11.44 -0.05
C VAL A 125 8.66 -11.71 1.41
N ALA A 126 8.26 -10.68 2.16
CA ALA A 126 7.81 -10.84 3.53
C ALA A 126 6.58 -11.77 3.64
N LEU A 127 5.61 -11.60 2.74
CA LEU A 127 4.42 -12.44 2.71
C LEU A 127 4.74 -13.88 2.26
N GLU A 128 5.64 -14.05 1.29
CA GLU A 128 6.11 -15.39 0.87
C GLU A 128 6.85 -16.10 2.00
N ARG A 129 7.69 -15.40 2.76
CA ARG A 129 8.33 -15.92 3.98
C ARG A 129 7.30 -16.36 5.03
N ALA A 130 6.16 -15.66 5.13
CA ALA A 130 5.07 -16.01 6.04
C ALA A 130 4.26 -17.24 5.58
N GLY A 131 4.47 -17.71 4.34
CA GLY A 131 3.85 -18.93 3.79
C GLY A 131 2.83 -18.71 2.67
N PHE A 132 2.52 -17.47 2.31
CA PHE A 132 1.73 -17.18 1.13
C PHE A 132 2.54 -17.45 -0.14
N TYR A 133 1.88 -17.61 -1.27
CA TYR A 133 2.57 -17.68 -2.56
C TYR A 133 2.07 -16.57 -3.49
N ALA A 134 2.99 -16.00 -4.26
CA ALA A 134 2.67 -14.93 -5.17
C ALA A 134 1.80 -15.43 -6.33
N ARG A 135 0.78 -14.66 -6.68
CA ARG A 135 -0.14 -14.95 -7.80
C ARG A 135 0.06 -13.97 -8.94
N ASP A 136 0.12 -12.67 -8.61
CA ASP A 136 0.24 -11.59 -9.60
C ASP A 136 0.68 -10.29 -8.92
N CYS A 137 1.00 -9.29 -9.73
CA CYS A 137 1.06 -7.89 -9.33
C CYS A 137 -0.07 -7.15 -10.07
N LEU A 138 -1.09 -6.72 -9.33
CA LEU A 138 -2.09 -5.84 -9.91
C LEU A 138 -1.53 -4.41 -9.94
N VAL A 139 -1.76 -3.73 -11.05
CA VAL A 139 -1.31 -2.34 -11.26
C VAL A 139 -2.51 -1.42 -11.17
N TYR A 140 -2.54 -0.57 -10.14
CA TYR A 140 -3.52 0.52 -10.08
C TYR A 140 -2.95 1.75 -10.77
N ARG A 141 -3.46 2.08 -11.96
CA ARG A 141 -3.08 3.28 -12.71
C ARG A 141 -3.89 4.48 -12.23
N ARG A 142 -3.16 5.50 -11.77
CA ARG A 142 -3.76 6.77 -11.35
C ARG A 142 -3.84 7.75 -12.51
N HIS A 143 -4.87 8.59 -12.54
CA HIS A 143 -5.03 9.61 -13.57
C HIS A 143 -4.07 10.80 -13.40
N SER A 144 -3.56 11.02 -12.19
CA SER A 144 -2.68 12.15 -11.89
C SER A 144 -1.49 11.74 -11.06
N GLY A 145 -0.34 12.25 -11.41
CA GLY A 145 0.88 12.14 -10.63
C GLY A 145 1.68 13.43 -10.80
N ILE A 146 2.21 13.96 -9.71
CA ILE A 146 3.09 15.13 -9.76
C ILE A 146 4.53 14.63 -9.77
N PRO A 147 5.39 15.05 -10.74
CA PRO A 147 6.81 14.76 -10.68
C PRO A 147 7.40 15.36 -9.42
N LYS A 148 7.96 14.53 -8.54
CA LYS A 148 8.60 14.97 -7.28
C LYS A 148 10.11 15.06 -7.42
N GLY A 149 10.64 14.99 -8.64
CA GLY A 149 12.04 15.03 -8.95
C GLY A 149 12.62 16.43 -8.96
N LEU A 150 13.94 16.53 -8.67
CA LEU A 150 14.71 17.73 -8.89
C LEU A 150 14.75 18.02 -10.41
N ASN A 151 14.40 19.24 -10.82
CA ASN A 151 14.70 19.75 -12.15
C ASN A 151 16.16 20.23 -12.14
N LEU A 152 17.03 19.54 -12.90
CA LEU A 152 18.48 19.83 -12.87
C LEU A 152 18.80 21.16 -13.51
N SER A 153 18.22 21.48 -14.67
CA SER A 153 18.42 22.77 -15.36
C SER A 153 18.05 23.94 -14.44
N ALA A 154 16.84 23.97 -13.90
CA ALA A 154 16.43 25.01 -12.98
C ALA A 154 17.33 25.14 -11.74
N LYS A 155 17.89 24.01 -11.26
CA LYS A 155 18.83 24.04 -10.13
C LYS A 155 20.19 24.61 -10.48
N LEU A 156 20.69 24.35 -11.68
CA LEU A 156 21.94 24.90 -12.21
C LEU A 156 21.81 26.38 -12.51
N GLU A 157 20.68 26.80 -13.12
CA GLU A 157 20.36 28.21 -13.33
C GLU A 157 20.40 29.04 -12.03
N GLN A 158 19.79 28.52 -10.96
CA GLN A 158 19.83 29.14 -9.63
C GLN A 158 21.25 29.34 -9.10
N LYS A 159 22.23 28.56 -9.58
CA LYS A 159 23.63 28.62 -9.19
C LYS A 159 24.47 29.45 -10.17
N GLY A 160 23.88 29.96 -11.26
CA GLY A 160 24.60 30.66 -12.31
C GLY A 160 25.49 29.76 -13.13
N ASP A 161 25.20 28.47 -13.24
CA ASP A 161 25.97 27.49 -13.98
C ASP A 161 25.73 27.67 -15.49
N PRO A 162 26.78 27.90 -16.33
CA PRO A 162 26.63 28.15 -17.75
C PRO A 162 26.06 26.92 -18.51
N ASP A 163 26.20 25.72 -17.97
CA ASP A 163 25.76 24.48 -18.62
C ASP A 163 24.30 24.14 -18.32
N ALA A 164 23.58 25.02 -17.61
CA ALA A 164 22.19 24.77 -17.17
C ALA A 164 21.25 24.38 -18.31
N GLU A 165 21.37 25.04 -19.47
CA GLU A 165 20.52 24.79 -20.63
C GLU A 165 20.75 23.38 -21.25
N SER A 166 21.95 22.84 -21.17
CA SER A 166 22.28 21.50 -21.68
C SER A 166 21.55 20.39 -20.91
N TRP A 167 21.04 20.69 -19.70
CA TRP A 167 20.26 19.79 -18.84
C TRP A 167 18.77 20.03 -18.91
N ALA A 168 18.26 20.76 -19.91
CA ALA A 168 16.84 20.97 -20.08
C ALA A 168 16.10 19.63 -20.24
N GLY A 169 15.00 19.45 -19.48
CA GLY A 169 14.23 18.21 -19.51
C GLY A 169 14.77 17.09 -18.60
N TRP A 170 15.94 17.25 -17.99
CA TRP A 170 16.49 16.23 -17.08
C TRP A 170 16.02 16.42 -15.64
N HIS A 171 15.38 15.37 -15.09
CA HIS A 171 14.83 15.35 -13.74
C HIS A 171 15.34 14.13 -12.96
N SER A 172 15.40 14.23 -11.64
CA SER A 172 15.88 13.15 -10.77
C SER A 172 14.89 12.00 -10.56
N SER A 173 13.67 12.10 -11.07
CA SER A 173 12.66 11.02 -10.99
C SER A 173 11.60 11.14 -12.08
N PHE A 174 10.98 10.01 -12.40
CA PHE A 174 9.79 9.97 -13.23
C PHE A 174 8.55 10.44 -12.45
N ARG A 175 7.50 10.79 -13.18
CA ARG A 175 6.15 10.98 -12.64
C ARG A 175 5.60 9.62 -12.22
N ASN A 176 5.15 9.50 -10.98
CA ASN A 176 4.52 8.27 -10.51
C ASN A 176 3.06 8.20 -10.97
N GLU A 177 2.74 7.26 -11.85
CA GLU A 177 1.41 7.06 -12.40
C GLU A 177 0.68 5.81 -11.90
N TRP A 178 1.35 4.94 -11.14
CA TRP A 178 0.74 3.70 -10.69
C TRP A 178 1.21 3.28 -9.31
N GLU A 179 0.39 2.48 -8.68
CA GLU A 179 0.69 1.79 -7.43
C GLU A 179 0.66 0.29 -7.66
N ALA A 180 1.59 -0.43 -7.02
CA ALA A 180 1.62 -1.87 -7.04
C ALA A 180 0.66 -2.43 -5.99
N ILE A 181 -0.01 -3.54 -6.33
CA ILE A 181 -0.80 -4.34 -5.40
C ILE A 181 -0.26 -5.75 -5.49
N ALA A 182 0.47 -6.18 -4.45
CA ALA A 182 0.92 -7.56 -4.35
C ALA A 182 -0.30 -8.46 -4.17
N LEU A 183 -0.53 -9.35 -5.11
CA LEU A 183 -1.57 -10.38 -5.01
C LEU A 183 -0.94 -11.72 -4.69
N LEU A 184 -1.17 -12.18 -3.47
CA LEU A 184 -0.71 -13.48 -2.99
C LEU A 184 -1.92 -14.33 -2.58
N GLN A 185 -1.68 -15.58 -2.27
CA GLN A 185 -2.73 -16.50 -1.84
C GLN A 185 -2.17 -17.48 -0.80
N LYS A 186 -2.97 -17.78 0.22
CA LYS A 186 -2.66 -18.90 1.09
C LYS A 186 -2.77 -20.21 0.32
N PRO A 187 -1.87 -21.18 0.49
CA PRO A 187 -1.96 -22.48 -0.19
C PRO A 187 -3.34 -23.10 -0.11
N LEU A 188 -3.74 -23.74 -1.21
CA LEU A 188 -5.00 -24.45 -1.31
C LEU A 188 -5.00 -25.70 -0.40
N GLU A 189 -6.18 -26.13 -0.01
CA GLU A 189 -6.35 -27.46 0.56
C GLU A 189 -6.59 -28.46 -0.58
N ASN A 190 -5.59 -29.26 -0.90
CA ASN A 190 -5.53 -30.21 -2.01
C ASN A 190 -5.62 -29.57 -3.41
N ASN A 191 -6.79 -29.07 -3.80
CA ASN A 191 -7.05 -28.48 -5.12
C ASN A 191 -8.10 -27.38 -5.04
N TYR A 192 -8.32 -26.66 -6.14
CA TYR A 192 -9.30 -25.56 -6.21
C TYR A 192 -10.71 -26.00 -5.86
N THR A 193 -11.17 -27.13 -6.39
CA THR A 193 -12.54 -27.61 -6.17
C THR A 193 -12.80 -27.93 -4.70
N ASN A 194 -11.87 -28.62 -4.04
CA ASN A 194 -12.00 -28.96 -2.63
C ASN A 194 -11.92 -27.70 -1.75
N THR A 195 -10.98 -26.79 -2.05
CA THR A 195 -10.82 -25.55 -1.31
C THR A 195 -12.08 -24.68 -1.39
N VAL A 196 -12.65 -24.51 -2.60
CA VAL A 196 -13.89 -23.75 -2.77
C VAL A 196 -15.07 -24.40 -2.04
N LYS A 197 -15.21 -25.72 -2.10
CA LYS A 197 -16.30 -26.44 -1.40
C LYS A 197 -16.18 -26.31 0.13
N ASN A 198 -14.96 -26.38 0.67
CA ASN A 198 -14.76 -26.42 2.12
C ASN A 198 -14.71 -25.01 2.73
N TYR A 199 -14.18 -24.02 2.01
CA TYR A 199 -13.90 -22.68 2.57
C TYR A 199 -14.60 -21.54 1.85
N GLY A 200 -15.18 -21.77 0.67
CA GLY A 200 -15.87 -20.74 -0.10
C GLY A 200 -14.94 -19.69 -0.73
N VAL A 201 -13.64 -19.98 -0.83
CA VAL A 201 -12.60 -19.09 -1.38
C VAL A 201 -11.60 -19.92 -2.20
N GLY A 202 -10.66 -19.26 -2.88
CA GLY A 202 -9.57 -19.95 -3.62
C GLY A 202 -9.51 -19.61 -5.09
N VAL A 203 -10.54 -18.96 -5.64
CA VAL A 203 -10.63 -18.55 -7.05
C VAL A 203 -10.95 -17.05 -7.14
N PHE A 204 -10.74 -16.46 -8.31
CA PHE A 204 -10.98 -15.05 -8.58
C PHE A 204 -12.13 -14.87 -9.57
N HIS A 205 -12.89 -13.80 -9.39
CA HIS A 205 -13.91 -13.37 -10.33
C HIS A 205 -13.27 -12.55 -11.42
N THR A 206 -12.84 -13.21 -12.50
CA THR A 206 -12.04 -12.61 -13.58
C THR A 206 -12.78 -12.46 -14.90
N GLN A 207 -14.06 -12.78 -14.97
CA GLN A 207 -14.82 -12.72 -16.23
C GLN A 207 -16.02 -11.79 -16.07
N ASP A 208 -16.21 -10.86 -17.01
CA ASP A 208 -17.41 -10.03 -17.07
C ASP A 208 -18.58 -10.79 -17.74
N PRO A 209 -19.80 -10.26 -17.71
CA PRO A 209 -20.96 -10.91 -18.32
C PRO A 209 -20.83 -11.16 -19.84
N SER A 210 -19.93 -10.45 -20.53
CA SER A 210 -19.63 -10.68 -21.96
C SER A 210 -18.62 -11.82 -22.19
N GLY A 211 -18.07 -12.40 -21.11
CA GLY A 211 -17.06 -13.43 -21.15
C GLY A 211 -15.62 -12.93 -21.30
N ARG A 212 -15.40 -11.60 -21.25
CA ARG A 212 -14.08 -11.01 -21.37
C ARG A 212 -13.36 -11.07 -20.00
N PHE A 213 -12.10 -11.47 -20.03
CA PHE A 213 -11.27 -11.51 -18.83
C PHE A 213 -10.86 -10.11 -18.35
N ALA A 214 -10.87 -9.92 -17.03
CA ALA A 214 -10.35 -8.73 -16.40
C ALA A 214 -8.83 -8.64 -16.56
N SER A 215 -8.34 -7.43 -16.78
CA SER A 215 -6.89 -7.14 -16.79
C SER A 215 -6.36 -7.04 -15.37
N ASN A 216 -5.09 -7.43 -15.18
CA ASN A 216 -4.34 -7.11 -13.96
C ASN A 216 -3.90 -5.63 -13.89
N ILE A 217 -4.20 -4.83 -14.93
CA ILE A 217 -4.08 -3.37 -14.90
C ILE A 217 -5.46 -2.78 -14.59
N ILE A 218 -5.57 -2.15 -13.43
CA ILE A 218 -6.77 -1.47 -12.96
C ILE A 218 -6.65 0.02 -13.30
N GLU A 219 -7.45 0.45 -14.24
CA GLU A 219 -7.47 1.85 -14.71
C GLU A 219 -8.91 2.35 -14.84
N ASN A 220 -9.05 3.64 -15.16
CA ASN A 220 -10.35 4.29 -15.34
C ASN A 220 -11.26 4.20 -14.10
N ILE A 221 -10.64 4.27 -12.91
CA ILE A 221 -11.36 4.37 -11.65
C ILE A 221 -11.93 5.78 -11.52
N PRO A 222 -13.27 5.94 -11.41
CA PRO A 222 -13.86 7.25 -11.21
C PRO A 222 -13.33 7.91 -9.94
N SER A 223 -13.12 9.24 -9.98
CA SER A 223 -12.91 10.02 -8.76
C SER A 223 -14.20 9.99 -7.94
N ASP A 224 -14.10 9.62 -6.68
CA ASP A 224 -15.26 9.58 -5.78
C ASP A 224 -15.55 11.00 -5.24
N ALA A 225 -16.81 11.44 -5.30
CA ALA A 225 -17.20 12.69 -4.67
C ALA A 225 -16.96 12.72 -3.15
N ARG A 226 -16.86 11.55 -2.52
CA ARG A 226 -16.47 11.38 -1.12
C ARG A 226 -14.99 11.66 -0.86
N ASP A 227 -14.15 11.57 -1.89
CA ASP A 227 -12.73 11.94 -1.78
C ASP A 227 -12.57 13.44 -1.46
N ASN A 228 -13.54 14.27 -1.82
CA ASN A 228 -13.54 15.71 -1.58
C ASN A 228 -13.91 16.11 -0.13
N GLY A 229 -14.42 15.20 0.68
CA GLY A 229 -14.76 15.42 2.09
C GLY A 229 -13.98 14.54 3.06
N ASN A 230 -13.05 13.74 2.55
CA ASN A 230 -12.24 12.86 3.36
C ASN A 230 -10.90 13.56 3.68
N ASP A 231 -10.72 13.98 4.93
CA ASP A 231 -9.47 14.59 5.42
C ASP A 231 -8.27 13.62 5.43
N TYR A 232 -8.44 12.39 4.96
CA TYR A 232 -7.39 11.38 4.91
C TYR A 232 -6.66 11.44 3.55
N PRO A 233 -5.46 12.04 3.49
CA PRO A 233 -4.78 12.35 2.21
C PRO A 233 -4.34 11.10 1.42
N THR A 234 -4.42 9.92 2.02
CA THR A 234 -4.00 8.64 1.42
C THR A 234 -5.15 7.66 1.24
N ALA A 235 -6.40 8.09 1.42
CA ALA A 235 -7.57 7.24 1.21
C ALA A 235 -7.59 6.66 -0.20
N LYS A 236 -7.86 5.37 -0.31
CA LYS A 236 -8.06 4.73 -1.62
C LYS A 236 -9.48 5.04 -2.13
N PRO A 237 -9.67 5.23 -3.46
CA PRO A 237 -11.00 5.42 -4.03
C PRO A 237 -11.91 4.24 -3.72
N TYR A 238 -13.16 4.54 -3.34
CA TYR A 238 -14.16 3.50 -3.09
C TYR A 238 -14.34 2.55 -4.28
N ALA A 239 -14.44 3.10 -5.50
CA ALA A 239 -14.62 2.32 -6.71
C ALA A 239 -13.47 1.33 -6.97
N LEU A 240 -12.24 1.70 -6.57
CA LEU A 240 -11.08 0.80 -6.61
C LEU A 240 -11.24 -0.35 -5.63
N MET A 241 -11.55 -0.04 -4.37
CA MET A 241 -11.68 -1.06 -3.33
C MET A 241 -12.84 -2.01 -3.60
N ALA A 242 -13.99 -1.48 -4.04
CA ALA A 242 -15.13 -2.29 -4.45
C ALA A 242 -14.79 -3.24 -5.62
N ARG A 243 -14.01 -2.77 -6.60
CA ARG A 243 -13.55 -3.61 -7.72
C ARG A 243 -12.62 -4.73 -7.24
N ILE A 244 -11.70 -4.45 -6.33
CA ILE A 244 -10.79 -5.45 -5.77
C ILE A 244 -11.56 -6.47 -4.93
N VAL A 245 -12.48 -6.03 -4.08
CA VAL A 245 -13.36 -6.93 -3.31
C VAL A 245 -14.12 -7.85 -4.25
N ASN A 246 -14.73 -7.31 -5.32
CA ASN A 246 -15.48 -8.12 -6.30
C ASN A 246 -14.60 -9.13 -7.03
N PHE A 247 -13.33 -8.83 -7.28
CA PHE A 247 -12.39 -9.78 -7.91
C PHE A 247 -11.99 -10.91 -6.98
N LEU A 248 -11.84 -10.63 -5.69
CA LEU A 248 -11.14 -11.50 -4.76
C LEU A 248 -12.07 -12.27 -3.81
N VAL A 249 -13.26 -11.75 -3.55
CA VAL A 249 -14.14 -12.30 -2.52
C VAL A 249 -15.45 -12.80 -3.15
N PRO A 250 -15.69 -14.11 -3.16
CA PRO A 250 -16.98 -14.63 -3.59
C PRO A 250 -18.11 -14.11 -2.71
N PRO A 251 -19.30 -13.77 -3.30
CA PRO A 251 -20.43 -13.25 -2.55
C PRO A 251 -20.96 -14.31 -1.58
N SER A 252 -20.83 -14.03 -0.28
CA SER A 252 -21.35 -14.90 0.79
C SER A 252 -21.42 -14.11 2.09
N ASN A 253 -22.50 -14.24 2.83
CA ASN A 253 -22.67 -13.63 4.15
C ASN A 253 -21.68 -14.17 5.20
N ASN A 254 -20.96 -15.24 4.90
CA ASN A 254 -19.97 -15.85 5.80
C ASN A 254 -18.52 -15.46 5.46
N ASN A 255 -18.30 -14.65 4.42
CA ASN A 255 -16.97 -14.20 4.07
C ASN A 255 -16.60 -12.94 4.84
N VAL A 256 -15.54 -13.04 5.63
CA VAL A 256 -14.97 -11.92 6.39
C VAL A 256 -13.72 -11.42 5.70
N ILE A 257 -13.65 -10.12 5.48
CA ILE A 257 -12.47 -9.43 4.94
C ILE A 257 -11.70 -8.80 6.10
N LEU A 258 -10.39 -9.00 6.11
CA LEU A 258 -9.48 -8.38 7.06
C LEU A 258 -8.74 -7.21 6.38
N ASP A 259 -8.75 -6.05 7.04
CA ASP A 259 -7.88 -4.93 6.72
C ASP A 259 -7.10 -4.49 7.96
N PRO A 260 -5.83 -4.92 8.12
CA PRO A 260 -5.00 -4.56 9.27
C PRO A 260 -4.68 -3.07 9.38
N PHE A 261 -4.80 -2.32 8.28
CA PHE A 261 -4.41 -0.91 8.18
C PHE A 261 -5.51 -0.08 7.52
N CYS A 262 -6.72 -0.17 8.05
CA CYS A 262 -7.95 0.30 7.40
C CYS A 262 -8.03 1.82 7.14
N GLY A 263 -7.18 2.63 7.77
CA GLY A 263 -7.13 4.08 7.54
C GLY A 263 -8.49 4.75 7.67
N SER A 264 -8.99 5.30 6.55
CA SER A 264 -10.32 5.92 6.47
C SER A 264 -11.49 4.94 6.42
N GLY A 265 -11.23 3.63 6.37
CA GLY A 265 -12.27 2.60 6.32
C GLY A 265 -12.85 2.32 4.94
N THR A 266 -12.19 2.73 3.86
CA THR A 266 -12.73 2.52 2.50
C THR A 266 -12.93 1.03 2.17
N THR A 267 -12.07 0.15 2.68
CA THR A 267 -12.22 -1.30 2.56
C THR A 267 -13.51 -1.79 3.21
N LEU A 268 -13.84 -1.26 4.40
CA LEU A 268 -15.06 -1.62 5.13
C LEU A 268 -16.34 -1.18 4.39
N LEU A 269 -16.26 -0.04 3.69
CA LEU A 269 -17.38 0.45 2.88
C LEU A 269 -17.58 -0.39 1.61
N ALA A 270 -16.51 -0.97 1.10
CA ALA A 270 -16.51 -1.78 -0.12
C ALA A 270 -16.92 -3.24 0.12
N ALA A 271 -16.76 -3.72 1.36
CA ALA A 271 -17.12 -5.06 1.80
C ALA A 271 -18.62 -5.19 2.10
#